data_e2342fd4f3eb8e3e11e2e005fc4331e1
#
_entry.id   e2342fd4f3eb8e3e11e2e005fc4331e1
#
_cell.length_a   1.000
_cell.length_b   1.000
_cell.length_c   1.000
_cell.angle_alpha   90.00
_cell.angle_beta   90.00
_cell.angle_gamma   90.00
#
_symmetry.space_group_name_H-M   'P 1'
#
loop_
_entity.id
_entity.type
_entity.pdbx_description
1 polymer ?
#
loop_
_entity_poly.entity_id
_entity_poly.type
_entity_poly.pdbx_seq_one_letter_code
_entity_poly.pdbx_strand_id
1 'polypeptide(L)'
;HTGTQRLVRNLNAEEIVGQLMLARDTYGEWPSPQGERLFSNIVMMGMGEPLFNYDNVAKALRIIMDGDGISISKRRITLSTSGVVPLIRKCGAELGVNLAISLHAVNDELRNKIMPINKKYPLKELLQSCREYPGSSNARRITFEYVMLKGINDSAADARELVRMVKGVPAKFNLI
;
A
#
# COMPACT_ATOMS: atom_id res chain seq x y z
N HIS A 1 3.96 -12.89 -8.44
CA HIS A 1 5.18 -13.25 -9.19
C HIS A 1 6.45 -12.76 -8.47
N THR A 2 6.55 -11.49 -8.09
CA THR A 2 7.73 -10.96 -7.38
C THR A 2 7.98 -11.61 -6.02
N GLY A 3 6.94 -12.06 -5.33
CA GLY A 3 7.05 -12.77 -4.05
C GLY A 3 7.76 -14.13 -4.12
N THR A 4 8.00 -14.67 -5.31
CA THR A 4 8.78 -15.89 -5.50
C THR A 4 10.29 -15.63 -5.70
N GLN A 5 10.68 -14.38 -5.87
CA GLN A 5 12.08 -13.98 -6.04
C GLN A 5 12.74 -13.80 -4.68
N ARG A 6 14.01 -14.20 -4.60
CA ARG A 6 14.80 -14.00 -3.37
C ARG A 6 15.03 -12.50 -3.15
N LEU A 7 14.74 -12.02 -1.95
CA LEU A 7 15.10 -10.67 -1.53
C LEU A 7 16.64 -10.55 -1.51
N VAL A 8 17.17 -9.58 -2.23
CA VAL A 8 18.60 -9.27 -2.23
C VAL A 8 18.96 -8.47 -0.97
N ARG A 9 18.31 -7.31 -0.78
CA ARG A 9 18.40 -6.46 0.41
C ARG A 9 17.24 -5.47 0.47
N ASN A 10 17.04 -4.87 1.61
CA ASN A 10 16.18 -3.72 1.76
C ASN A 10 16.88 -2.44 1.27
N LEU A 11 16.11 -1.51 0.71
CA LEU A 11 16.58 -0.16 0.45
C LEU A 11 16.66 0.65 1.76
N ASN A 12 17.67 1.49 1.88
CA ASN A 12 17.71 2.46 2.97
C ASN A 12 16.83 3.70 2.66
N ALA A 13 16.67 4.59 3.63
CA ALA A 13 15.80 5.75 3.47
C ALA A 13 16.30 6.70 2.38
N GLU A 14 17.61 6.87 2.26
CA GLU A 14 18.25 7.74 1.27
C GLU A 14 18.01 7.21 -0.15
N GLU A 15 18.08 5.89 -0.36
CA GLU A 15 17.80 5.27 -1.66
C GLU A 15 16.32 5.41 -2.04
N ILE A 16 15.41 5.33 -1.07
CA ILE A 16 13.97 5.52 -1.32
C ILE A 16 13.67 6.98 -1.71
N VAL A 17 14.20 7.95 -0.98
CA VAL A 17 14.04 9.38 -1.28
C VAL A 17 14.74 9.74 -2.58
N GLY A 18 15.92 9.18 -2.81
CA GLY A 18 16.73 9.43 -4.01
C GLY A 18 16.02 9.10 -5.32
N GLN A 19 15.13 8.10 -5.35
CA GLN A 19 14.33 7.81 -6.54
C GLN A 19 13.41 8.99 -6.91
N LEU A 20 12.77 9.60 -5.91
CA LEU A 20 11.90 10.76 -6.12
C LEU A 20 12.73 11.99 -6.53
N MET A 21 13.88 12.19 -5.87
CA MET A 21 14.78 13.31 -6.19
C MET A 21 15.28 13.22 -7.62
N LEU A 22 15.74 12.03 -8.04
CA LEU A 22 16.21 11.78 -9.41
C LEU A 22 15.10 12.02 -10.43
N ALA A 23 13.89 11.55 -10.17
CA ALA A 23 12.76 11.77 -11.04
C ALA A 23 12.44 13.27 -11.18
N ARG A 24 12.39 14.01 -10.07
CA ARG A 24 12.15 15.46 -10.07
C ARG A 24 13.25 16.24 -10.79
N ASP A 25 14.52 15.86 -10.59
CA ASP A 25 15.66 16.48 -11.27
C ASP A 25 15.60 16.25 -12.77
N THR A 26 15.33 15.01 -13.19
CA THR A 26 15.20 14.63 -14.61
C THR A 26 14.13 15.44 -15.35
N TYR A 27 13.06 15.82 -14.67
CA TYR A 27 11.95 16.60 -15.25
C TYR A 27 11.97 18.08 -14.86
N GLY A 28 13.05 18.57 -14.28
CA GLY A 28 13.23 19.98 -13.93
C GLY A 28 12.31 20.48 -12.82
N GLU A 29 11.80 19.61 -11.95
CA GLU A 29 10.98 19.98 -10.80
C GLU A 29 11.79 20.35 -9.55
N TRP A 30 13.08 20.29 -9.61
CA TRP A 30 13.95 20.60 -8.46
C TRP A 30 14.70 21.92 -8.65
N PRO A 31 14.89 22.75 -7.60
CA PRO A 31 14.45 22.59 -6.20
C PRO A 31 12.95 22.85 -5.97
N SER A 32 12.30 23.55 -6.85
CA SER A 32 10.87 23.87 -6.76
C SER A 32 10.24 23.84 -8.14
N PRO A 33 9.01 23.32 -8.28
CA PRO A 33 8.33 23.31 -9.57
C PRO A 33 8.06 24.74 -10.05
N GLN A 34 8.33 25.00 -11.33
CA GLN A 34 8.04 26.28 -12.01
C GLN A 34 6.58 26.36 -12.48
N GLY A 35 5.67 25.67 -11.83
CA GLY A 35 4.27 25.57 -12.21
C GLY A 35 3.57 24.44 -11.47
N GLU A 36 2.70 23.69 -12.15
CA GLU A 36 2.07 22.52 -11.57
C GLU A 36 3.10 21.39 -11.35
N ARG A 37 2.95 20.70 -10.21
CA ARG A 37 3.80 19.56 -9.90
C ARG A 37 3.50 18.39 -10.82
N LEU A 38 4.52 17.90 -11.53
CA LEU A 38 4.45 16.66 -12.32
C LEU A 38 4.32 15.44 -11.40
N PHE A 39 5.15 15.41 -10.33
CA PHE A 39 5.12 14.34 -9.32
C PHE A 39 4.23 14.75 -8.15
N SER A 40 2.93 14.55 -8.30
CA SER A 40 1.94 14.93 -7.30
C SER A 40 1.56 13.80 -6.35
N ASN A 41 1.76 12.53 -6.72
CA ASN A 41 1.40 11.36 -5.94
C ASN A 41 2.55 10.36 -5.88
N ILE A 42 2.62 9.63 -4.77
CA ILE A 42 3.60 8.56 -4.57
C ILE A 42 2.87 7.28 -4.20
N VAL A 43 3.30 6.18 -4.80
CA VAL A 43 2.85 4.84 -4.43
C VAL A 43 4.07 4.01 -4.02
N MET A 44 4.02 3.47 -2.79
CA MET A 44 5.01 2.50 -2.31
C MET A 44 4.55 1.12 -2.78
N MET A 45 4.75 0.88 -4.08
CA MET A 45 4.31 -0.32 -4.81
C MET A 45 5.47 -0.87 -5.65
N GLY A 46 5.31 -2.07 -6.17
CA GLY A 46 6.32 -2.72 -7.02
C GLY A 46 6.90 -3.95 -6.36
N MET A 47 8.21 -3.98 -6.14
CA MET A 47 8.90 -5.15 -5.60
C MET A 47 9.10 -5.06 -4.08
N GLY A 48 8.98 -6.21 -3.42
CA GLY A 48 9.15 -6.32 -1.96
C GLY A 48 7.89 -5.97 -1.18
N GLU A 49 8.05 -5.93 0.14
CA GLU A 49 6.99 -5.58 1.11
C GLU A 49 7.47 -4.39 1.95
N PRO A 50 6.91 -3.19 1.76
CA PRO A 50 7.40 -1.99 2.43
C PRO A 50 7.29 -2.09 3.96
N LEU A 51 6.32 -2.82 4.48
CA LEU A 51 6.19 -2.99 5.92
C LEU A 51 7.29 -3.88 6.52
N PHE A 52 7.92 -4.78 5.76
CA PHE A 52 9.12 -5.48 6.25
C PHE A 52 10.38 -4.60 6.29
N ASN A 53 10.32 -3.44 5.66
CA ASN A 53 11.37 -2.42 5.71
C ASN A 53 10.87 -1.14 6.41
N TYR A 54 10.01 -1.28 7.39
CA TYR A 54 9.20 -0.20 7.97
C TYR A 54 10.03 1.02 8.39
N ASP A 55 11.14 0.83 9.09
CA ASP A 55 11.90 1.96 9.66
C ASP A 55 12.50 2.84 8.57
N ASN A 56 13.07 2.27 7.51
CA ASN A 56 13.56 3.01 6.36
C ASN A 56 12.44 3.67 5.57
N VAL A 57 11.34 2.95 5.34
CA VAL A 57 10.16 3.51 4.65
C VAL A 57 9.55 4.66 5.44
N ALA A 58 9.39 4.51 6.75
CA ALA A 58 8.85 5.56 7.60
C ALA A 58 9.74 6.80 7.63
N LYS A 59 11.07 6.62 7.74
CA LYS A 59 12.05 7.72 7.66
C LYS A 59 11.95 8.43 6.30
N ALA A 60 11.94 7.68 5.20
CA ALA A 60 11.81 8.26 3.86
C ALA A 60 10.51 9.04 3.68
N LEU A 61 9.37 8.49 4.11
CA LEU A 61 8.08 9.16 3.99
C LEU A 61 7.99 10.42 4.85
N ARG A 62 8.61 10.45 6.05
CA ARG A 62 8.69 11.67 6.87
C ARG A 62 9.47 12.76 6.14
N ILE A 63 10.61 12.43 5.53
CA ILE A 63 11.41 13.38 4.71
C ILE A 63 10.59 13.90 3.52
N ILE A 64 9.88 13.01 2.83
CA ILE A 64 9.06 13.38 1.66
C ILE A 64 7.87 14.27 2.05
N MET A 65 7.31 14.07 3.24
CA MET A 65 6.17 14.83 3.76
C MET A 65 6.58 16.14 4.46
N ASP A 66 7.85 16.32 4.77
CA ASP A 66 8.35 17.48 5.47
C ASP A 66 8.00 18.78 4.70
N GLY A 67 7.38 19.73 5.41
CA GLY A 67 6.92 21.00 4.85
C GLY A 67 8.05 21.91 4.38
N ASP A 68 9.21 21.83 5.01
CA ASP A 68 10.41 22.61 4.67
C ASP A 68 11.25 21.94 3.56
N GLY A 69 10.84 20.75 3.10
CA GLY A 69 11.53 19.95 2.09
C GLY A 69 10.68 19.70 0.85
N ILE A 70 10.46 18.40 0.54
CA ILE A 70 9.73 17.97 -0.65
C ILE A 70 8.22 18.30 -0.58
N SER A 71 7.67 18.29 0.63
CA SER A 71 6.31 18.77 0.95
C SER A 71 5.18 18.07 0.18
N ILE A 72 5.25 16.74 0.04
CA ILE A 72 4.14 15.96 -0.52
C ILE A 72 3.19 15.55 0.61
N SER A 73 1.93 15.97 0.50
CA SER A 73 0.91 15.64 1.51
C SER A 73 0.72 14.14 1.68
N LYS A 74 0.57 13.67 2.93
CA LYS A 74 0.25 12.26 3.25
C LYS A 74 -0.97 11.71 2.49
N ARG A 75 -1.91 12.58 2.09
CA ARG A 75 -3.09 12.21 1.29
C ARG A 75 -2.75 11.84 -0.15
N ARG A 76 -1.57 12.17 -0.61
CA ARG A 76 -1.04 11.89 -1.95
C ARG A 76 -0.04 10.71 -1.94
N ILE A 77 0.14 10.07 -0.80
CA ILE A 77 1.03 8.92 -0.65
C ILE A 77 0.17 7.69 -0.33
N THR A 78 0.39 6.60 -1.06
CA THR A 78 -0.25 5.31 -0.83
C THR A 78 0.80 4.26 -0.55
N LEU A 79 0.70 3.60 0.61
CA LEU A 79 1.51 2.45 0.95
C LEU A 79 0.72 1.18 0.66
N SER A 80 1.28 0.31 -0.19
CA SER A 80 0.72 -1.00 -0.48
C SER A 80 1.35 -2.07 0.41
N THR A 81 0.55 -3.03 0.85
CA THR A 81 1.04 -4.17 1.64
C THR A 81 0.30 -5.45 1.30
N SER A 82 1.00 -6.56 1.39
CA SER A 82 0.42 -7.90 1.32
C SER A 82 -0.36 -8.29 2.58
N GLY A 83 -0.24 -7.51 3.68
CA GLY A 83 -1.00 -7.73 4.90
C GLY A 83 -0.16 -8.05 6.14
N VAL A 84 0.90 -7.29 6.40
CA VAL A 84 1.68 -7.38 7.64
C VAL A 84 0.92 -6.66 8.76
N VAL A 85 -0.09 -7.35 9.33
CA VAL A 85 -1.13 -6.79 10.22
C VAL A 85 -0.59 -5.90 11.34
N PRO A 86 0.42 -6.30 12.15
CA PRO A 86 0.90 -5.45 13.24
C PRO A 86 1.44 -4.09 12.76
N LEU A 87 2.06 -4.07 11.56
CA LEU A 87 2.67 -2.87 11.00
C LEU A 87 1.69 -2.00 10.23
N ILE A 88 0.55 -2.53 9.80
CA ILE A 88 -0.56 -1.73 9.24
C ILE A 88 -1.03 -0.70 10.28
N ARG A 89 -1.32 -1.13 11.51
CA ARG A 89 -1.76 -0.23 12.59
C ARG A 89 -0.71 0.82 12.92
N LYS A 90 0.56 0.39 13.03
CA LYS A 90 1.69 1.28 13.28
C LYS A 90 1.82 2.34 12.18
N CYS A 91 1.76 1.93 10.91
CA CYS A 91 1.80 2.83 9.75
C CYS A 91 0.68 3.88 9.79
N GLY A 92 -0.55 3.46 10.10
CA GLY A 92 -1.68 4.37 10.23
C GLY A 92 -1.51 5.41 11.33
N ALA A 93 -1.03 4.98 12.50
CA ALA A 93 -0.82 5.85 13.66
C ALA A 93 0.33 6.84 13.45
N GLU A 94 1.46 6.40 12.89
CA GLU A 94 2.67 7.21 12.77
C GLU A 94 2.73 8.06 11.50
N LEU A 95 2.25 7.54 10.38
CA LEU A 95 2.38 8.18 9.06
C LEU A 95 1.04 8.71 8.53
N GLY A 96 -0.03 7.96 8.76
CA GLY A 96 -1.37 8.34 8.31
C GLY A 96 -1.51 8.50 6.80
N VAL A 97 -0.68 7.80 6.00
CA VAL A 97 -0.77 7.76 4.53
C VAL A 97 -1.95 6.91 4.07
N ASN A 98 -2.31 6.95 2.80
CA ASN A 98 -3.33 6.04 2.27
C ASN A 98 -2.83 4.60 2.25
N LEU A 99 -3.74 3.66 2.40
CA LEU A 99 -3.44 2.24 2.44
C LEU A 99 -3.99 1.52 1.21
N ALA A 100 -3.18 0.65 0.62
CA ALA A 100 -3.59 -0.33 -0.36
C ALA A 100 -3.27 -1.75 0.15
N ILE A 101 -4.19 -2.68 -0.04
CA ILE A 101 -4.09 -4.07 0.39
C ILE A 101 -4.11 -4.98 -0.82
N SER A 102 -3.08 -5.77 -1.01
CA SER A 102 -3.09 -6.89 -1.96
C SER A 102 -3.97 -8.02 -1.39
N LEU A 103 -5.25 -8.02 -1.78
CA LEU A 103 -6.25 -8.94 -1.24
C LEU A 103 -6.30 -10.26 -2.02
N HIS A 104 -6.63 -10.20 -3.30
CA HIS A 104 -6.60 -11.23 -4.34
C HIS A 104 -7.44 -12.49 -4.10
N ALA A 105 -8.09 -12.65 -2.94
CA ALA A 105 -8.97 -13.78 -2.64
C ALA A 105 -10.03 -13.43 -1.60
N VAL A 106 -11.14 -14.16 -1.61
CA VAL A 106 -12.26 -14.00 -0.68
C VAL A 106 -12.27 -15.03 0.45
N ASN A 107 -11.35 -15.98 0.43
CA ASN A 107 -11.22 -16.99 1.47
C ASN A 107 -9.75 -17.29 1.76
N ASP A 108 -9.50 -17.81 2.98
CA ASP A 108 -8.14 -18.09 3.43
C ASP A 108 -7.50 -19.26 2.68
N GLU A 109 -8.29 -20.22 2.19
CA GLU A 109 -7.74 -21.39 1.46
C GLU A 109 -7.02 -20.94 0.18
N LEU A 110 -7.68 -20.15 -0.65
CA LEU A 110 -7.09 -19.62 -1.87
C LEU A 110 -5.99 -18.62 -1.53
N ARG A 111 -6.25 -17.71 -0.57
CA ARG A 111 -5.26 -16.68 -0.22
C ARG A 111 -3.98 -17.28 0.34
N ASN A 112 -4.03 -18.38 1.07
CA ASN A 112 -2.84 -19.10 1.55
C ASN A 112 -1.97 -19.65 0.41
N LYS A 113 -2.58 -19.97 -0.74
CA LYS A 113 -1.88 -20.47 -1.93
C LYS A 113 -1.21 -19.34 -2.70
N ILE A 114 -1.91 -18.21 -2.91
CA ILE A 114 -1.42 -17.10 -3.74
C ILE A 114 -0.70 -16.01 -2.95
N MET A 115 -0.98 -15.88 -1.65
CA MET A 115 -0.42 -14.89 -0.73
C MET A 115 0.01 -15.57 0.58
N PRO A 116 1.19 -16.22 0.61
CA PRO A 116 1.60 -17.07 1.76
C PRO A 116 1.62 -16.38 3.12
N ILE A 117 1.74 -15.06 3.17
CA ILE A 117 1.65 -14.25 4.40
C ILE A 117 0.31 -14.42 5.11
N ASN A 118 -0.73 -14.82 4.38
CA ASN A 118 -2.06 -15.08 4.94
C ASN A 118 -2.06 -16.21 5.99
N LYS A 119 -1.14 -17.17 5.88
CA LYS A 119 -0.96 -18.23 6.89
C LYS A 119 -0.61 -17.65 8.27
N LYS A 120 0.08 -16.51 8.29
CA LYS A 120 0.46 -15.81 9.51
C LYS A 120 -0.59 -14.78 9.95
N TYR A 121 -1.22 -14.13 9.00
CA TYR A 121 -2.22 -13.08 9.22
C TYR A 121 -3.47 -13.37 8.35
N PRO A 122 -4.43 -14.19 8.84
CA PRO A 122 -5.64 -14.55 8.11
C PRO A 122 -6.49 -13.34 7.74
N LEU A 123 -7.37 -13.50 6.76
CA LEU A 123 -8.28 -12.46 6.27
C LEU A 123 -9.06 -11.76 7.38
N LYS A 124 -9.49 -12.51 8.41
CA LYS A 124 -10.22 -11.93 9.56
C LYS A 124 -9.39 -10.85 10.26
N GLU A 125 -8.11 -11.14 10.55
CA GLU A 125 -7.22 -10.21 11.24
C GLU A 125 -6.84 -9.03 10.33
N LEU A 126 -6.58 -9.31 9.06
CA LEU A 126 -6.28 -8.29 8.05
C LEU A 126 -7.43 -7.29 7.91
N LEU A 127 -8.65 -7.76 7.74
CA LEU A 127 -9.83 -6.90 7.61
C LEU A 127 -10.14 -6.14 8.89
N GLN A 128 -9.86 -6.74 10.05
CA GLN A 128 -9.99 -6.02 11.32
C GLN A 128 -8.99 -4.86 11.41
N SER A 129 -7.74 -5.08 11.01
CA SER A 129 -6.75 -4.00 10.96
C SER A 129 -7.12 -2.88 9.97
N CYS A 130 -7.83 -3.22 8.89
CA CYS A 130 -8.36 -2.24 7.94
C CYS A 130 -9.52 -1.42 8.54
N ARG A 131 -10.41 -2.04 9.33
CA ARG A 131 -11.49 -1.32 10.04
C ARG A 131 -10.95 -0.32 11.05
N GLU A 132 -9.84 -0.67 11.67
CA GLU A 132 -9.17 0.13 12.70
C GLU A 132 -8.10 1.08 12.13
N TYR A 133 -7.93 1.14 10.80
CA TYR A 133 -6.88 1.97 10.21
C TYR A 133 -7.16 3.46 10.41
N PRO A 134 -6.28 4.19 11.14
CA PRO A 134 -6.49 5.60 11.42
C PRO A 134 -6.53 6.45 10.15
N GLY A 135 -7.51 7.33 10.06
CA GLY A 135 -7.66 8.24 8.93
C GLY A 135 -8.33 7.65 7.70
N SER A 136 -8.76 6.38 7.72
CA SER A 136 -9.67 5.87 6.70
C SER A 136 -11.05 6.53 6.82
N SER A 137 -11.65 6.86 5.72
CA SER A 137 -12.97 7.52 5.64
C SER A 137 -13.55 7.37 4.24
N ASN A 138 -14.78 7.81 4.03
CA ASN A 138 -15.38 7.83 2.68
C ASN A 138 -14.57 8.69 1.67
N ALA A 139 -13.84 9.71 2.14
CA ALA A 139 -12.95 10.52 1.32
C ALA A 139 -11.55 9.89 1.16
N ARG A 140 -11.17 8.99 2.05
CA ARG A 140 -9.87 8.31 2.08
C ARG A 140 -10.05 6.81 2.24
N ARG A 141 -10.59 6.19 1.20
CA ARG A 141 -10.89 4.76 1.19
C ARG A 141 -9.63 3.93 1.11
N ILE A 142 -9.62 2.80 1.81
CA ILE A 142 -8.60 1.76 1.63
C ILE A 142 -8.80 1.15 0.25
N THR A 143 -7.73 1.04 -0.54
CA THR A 143 -7.75 0.37 -1.84
C THR A 143 -7.49 -1.12 -1.64
N PHE A 144 -8.37 -1.97 -2.15
CA PHE A 144 -8.13 -3.40 -2.23
C PHE A 144 -7.78 -3.77 -3.67
N GLU A 145 -6.54 -4.23 -3.88
CA GLU A 145 -6.07 -4.75 -5.15
C GLU A 145 -6.55 -6.20 -5.30
N TYR A 146 -7.17 -6.51 -6.43
CA TYR A 146 -7.75 -7.82 -6.69
C TYR A 146 -7.44 -8.27 -8.11
N VAL A 147 -6.45 -9.16 -8.25
CA VAL A 147 -6.12 -9.80 -9.53
C VAL A 147 -7.18 -10.84 -9.84
N MET A 148 -7.87 -10.68 -10.96
CA MET A 148 -8.91 -11.62 -11.43
C MET A 148 -8.28 -12.77 -12.19
N LEU A 149 -8.33 -13.95 -11.62
CA LEU A 149 -7.82 -15.19 -12.20
C LEU A 149 -9.00 -16.00 -12.74
N LYS A 150 -9.05 -16.16 -14.06
CA LYS A 150 -10.16 -16.85 -14.75
C LYS A 150 -10.45 -18.24 -14.18
N GLY A 151 -11.70 -18.43 -13.76
CA GLY A 151 -12.18 -19.70 -13.20
C GLY A 151 -11.66 -20.02 -11.80
N ILE A 152 -11.00 -19.07 -11.12
CA ILE A 152 -10.42 -19.28 -9.79
C ILE A 152 -11.05 -18.35 -8.75
N ASN A 153 -11.11 -17.04 -9.03
CA ASN A 153 -11.59 -16.02 -8.09
C ASN A 153 -12.42 -14.92 -8.78
N ASP A 154 -12.98 -15.21 -9.95
CA ASP A 154 -13.68 -14.25 -10.80
C ASP A 154 -15.20 -14.53 -10.89
N SER A 155 -15.74 -15.38 -10.01
CA SER A 155 -17.16 -15.71 -10.02
C SER A 155 -18.04 -14.62 -9.43
N ALA A 156 -19.31 -14.62 -9.80
CA ALA A 156 -20.31 -13.74 -9.17
C ALA A 156 -20.49 -14.02 -7.65
N ALA A 157 -20.14 -15.23 -7.18
CA ALA A 157 -20.12 -15.56 -5.77
C ALA A 157 -18.95 -14.86 -5.07
N ASP A 158 -17.77 -14.85 -5.66
CA ASP A 158 -16.59 -14.12 -5.14
C ASP A 158 -16.89 -12.63 -5.05
N ALA A 159 -17.52 -12.05 -6.07
CA ALA A 159 -17.88 -10.62 -6.05
C ALA A 159 -18.85 -10.28 -4.89
N ARG A 160 -19.86 -11.12 -4.63
CA ARG A 160 -20.75 -10.93 -3.48
C ARG A 160 -20.02 -11.07 -2.15
N GLU A 161 -19.10 -12.02 -2.06
CA GLU A 161 -18.30 -12.23 -0.86
C GLU A 161 -17.35 -11.05 -0.60
N LEU A 162 -16.71 -10.49 -1.64
CA LEU A 162 -15.90 -9.28 -1.53
C LEU A 162 -16.67 -8.14 -0.87
N VAL A 163 -17.90 -7.88 -1.33
CA VAL A 163 -18.76 -6.83 -0.74
C VAL A 163 -19.06 -7.12 0.73
N ARG A 164 -19.36 -8.38 1.05
CA ARG A 164 -19.66 -8.81 2.43
C ARG A 164 -18.46 -8.63 3.37
N MET A 165 -17.28 -9.05 2.90
CA MET A 165 -16.04 -9.02 3.70
C MET A 165 -15.63 -7.62 4.13
N VAL A 166 -15.77 -6.63 3.23
CA VAL A 166 -15.35 -5.25 3.51
C VAL A 166 -16.42 -4.42 4.21
N LYS A 167 -17.53 -5.02 4.62
CA LYS A 167 -18.57 -4.31 5.37
C LYS A 167 -17.96 -3.63 6.61
N GLY A 168 -18.20 -2.33 6.73
CA GLY A 168 -17.64 -1.49 7.79
C GLY A 168 -16.22 -0.97 7.52
N VAL A 169 -15.66 -1.25 6.35
CA VAL A 169 -14.40 -0.64 5.89
C VAL A 169 -14.73 0.38 4.80
N PRO A 170 -14.26 1.64 4.90
CA PRO A 170 -14.30 2.56 3.77
C PRO A 170 -13.38 2.05 2.66
N ALA A 171 -13.95 1.32 1.70
CA ALA A 171 -13.21 0.54 0.72
C ALA A 171 -13.45 1.01 -0.72
N LYS A 172 -12.47 0.79 -1.58
CA LYS A 172 -12.58 0.73 -3.04
C LYS A 172 -11.78 -0.47 -3.54
N PHE A 173 -12.23 -1.06 -4.64
CA PHE A 173 -11.52 -2.15 -5.30
C PHE A 173 -10.86 -1.65 -6.57
N ASN A 174 -9.63 -2.13 -6.80
CA ASN A 174 -8.94 -2.04 -8.07
C ASN A 174 -8.84 -3.46 -8.63
N LEU A 175 -9.58 -3.72 -9.71
CA LEU A 175 -9.59 -5.02 -10.39
C LEU A 175 -8.50 -5.02 -11.46
N ILE A 176 -7.67 -6.07 -11.46
CA ILE A 176 -6.50 -6.23 -12.33
C ILE A 176 -6.63 -7.52 -13.15
#